data_754eb3dbf47f1f2c49d57012de4f470c
#
_entry.id   754eb3dbf47f1f2c49d57012de4f470c
#
_cell.length_a   1.000
_cell.length_b   1.000
_cell.length_c   1.000
_cell.angle_alpha   90.00
_cell.angle_beta   90.00
_cell.angle_gamma   90.00
#
_symmetry.space_group_name_H-M   'P 1'
#
loop_
_entity.id
_entity.type
_entity.pdbx_description
1 polymer ?
#
loop_
_entity_poly.entity_id
_entity_poly.type
_entity_poly.pdbx_seq_one_letter_code
_entity_poly.pdbx_strand_id
1 'polypeptide(L)'
;MIIQAQSLNYGEGIGNISELKKFTRGNGYQYTYISRQSLRYDIVRLGQELFEWKPAKVSKEKGTVQFIDPTIENIPEIDLFGYMKTKTKKGNKRGKKDEENEGEEGANNEGGAITRSAVVRLSHAVSLEPFQNDLEFLSNKGLADRIGEDPNLANIEQHASFYTYTVTIDLSKVGEDENTNTSLDNERKYERISQLLDTIKILNRNIRGRQENLSPLFAIGGVYEISNPFFLGRIEIYCEDGKYLLKTSILQSVLELEVKGQKVKDLTYIGMVDGIINNSASVKQLLDNGRCKDIEGFFETLKKAVSDYYGVNK
;
A
#
# COMPACT_ATOMS: atom_id res chain seq x y z
N MET A 1 -0.49 -7.81 -6.93
CA MET A 1 -1.32 -7.12 -7.96
C MET A 1 -0.41 -6.43 -8.94
N ILE A 2 -0.84 -6.31 -10.19
CA ILE A 2 -0.17 -5.51 -11.24
C ILE A 2 -1.11 -4.38 -11.63
N ILE A 3 -0.57 -3.17 -11.72
CA ILE A 3 -1.21 -1.97 -12.25
C ILE A 3 -0.35 -1.41 -13.37
N GLN A 4 -0.92 -0.59 -14.24
CA GLN A 4 -0.18 0.20 -15.21
C GLN A 4 -0.35 1.68 -14.88
N ALA A 5 0.74 2.42 -14.87
CA ALA A 5 0.69 3.81 -14.52
C ALA A 5 1.92 4.58 -15.00
N GLN A 6 1.85 5.91 -14.94
CA GLN A 6 2.91 6.80 -15.36
C GLN A 6 3.28 7.76 -14.24
N SER A 7 4.57 7.76 -13.86
CA SER A 7 5.19 8.84 -13.06
C SER A 7 4.52 9.16 -11.72
N LEU A 8 4.39 8.16 -10.86
CA LEU A 8 3.51 8.16 -9.70
C LEU A 8 4.07 8.73 -8.40
N ASN A 9 5.39 8.86 -8.24
CA ASN A 9 5.94 9.28 -6.95
C ASN A 9 7.28 10.00 -7.13
N TYR A 10 7.23 11.31 -6.95
CA TYR A 10 8.42 12.16 -7.04
C TYR A 10 9.14 12.24 -5.69
N GLY A 11 10.47 12.36 -5.75
CA GLY A 11 11.34 12.72 -4.65
C GLY A 11 11.52 14.23 -4.52
N GLU A 12 12.62 14.62 -3.90
CA GLU A 12 13.09 16.00 -3.92
C GLU A 12 13.66 16.28 -5.32
N GLY A 13 13.39 17.47 -5.86
CA GLY A 13 13.92 17.88 -7.15
C GLY A 13 15.38 18.31 -7.05
N ILE A 14 16.12 18.16 -8.14
CA ILE A 14 17.48 18.71 -8.30
C ILE A 14 17.42 19.86 -9.30
N GLY A 15 17.62 21.08 -8.82
CA GLY A 15 17.46 22.28 -9.63
C GLY A 15 16.03 22.41 -10.14
N ASN A 16 15.85 22.47 -11.48
CA ASN A 16 14.54 22.54 -12.14
C ASN A 16 14.00 21.15 -12.58
N ILE A 17 14.63 20.06 -12.16
CA ILE A 17 14.22 18.70 -12.50
C ILE A 17 13.50 18.09 -11.31
N SER A 18 12.30 17.58 -11.54
CA SER A 18 11.55 16.76 -10.59
C SER A 18 11.82 15.29 -10.84
N GLU A 19 12.54 14.66 -9.92
CA GLU A 19 12.95 13.26 -10.05
C GLU A 19 11.93 12.29 -9.49
N LEU A 20 11.72 11.17 -10.19
CA LEU A 20 10.96 10.02 -9.68
C LEU A 20 11.74 9.31 -8.57
N LYS A 21 11.04 8.74 -7.61
CA LYS A 21 11.65 7.85 -6.64
C LYS A 21 12.09 6.56 -7.31
N LYS A 22 13.39 6.26 -7.20
CA LYS A 22 14.05 5.12 -7.83
C LYS A 22 14.95 4.39 -6.83
N PHE A 23 15.22 3.13 -7.12
CA PHE A 23 16.30 2.37 -6.50
C PHE A 23 16.96 1.46 -7.55
N THR A 24 18.23 1.12 -7.32
CA THR A 24 19.00 0.24 -8.20
C THR A 24 18.87 -1.20 -7.71
N ARG A 25 18.62 -2.13 -8.62
CA ARG A 25 18.69 -3.58 -8.35
C ARG A 25 20.06 -4.15 -8.67
N GLY A 26 20.32 -5.40 -8.25
CA GLY A 26 21.59 -6.09 -8.47
C GLY A 26 21.98 -6.31 -9.94
N ASN A 27 21.04 -6.16 -10.87
CA ASN A 27 21.29 -6.16 -12.32
C ASN A 27 21.83 -4.82 -12.86
N GLY A 28 22.04 -3.82 -12.00
CA GLY A 28 22.54 -2.49 -12.35
C GLY A 28 21.50 -1.49 -12.88
N TYR A 29 20.27 -1.94 -13.13
CA TYR A 29 19.20 -1.05 -13.60
C TYR A 29 18.46 -0.36 -12.45
N GLN A 30 17.96 0.84 -12.74
CA GLN A 30 17.07 1.59 -11.85
C GLN A 30 15.61 1.21 -12.12
N TYR A 31 14.82 1.18 -11.05
CA TYR A 31 13.39 0.92 -11.07
C TYR A 31 12.67 2.01 -10.30
N THR A 32 11.62 2.57 -10.88
CA THR A 32 10.78 3.55 -10.18
C THR A 32 9.84 2.84 -9.21
N TYR A 33 9.41 3.55 -8.17
CA TYR A 33 8.46 2.97 -7.23
C TYR A 33 7.50 4.01 -6.64
N ILE A 34 6.31 3.53 -6.29
CA ILE A 34 5.36 4.24 -5.43
C ILE A 34 5.63 3.79 -4.00
N SER A 35 5.83 4.72 -3.09
CA SER A 35 6.02 4.36 -1.70
C SER A 35 4.74 3.77 -1.10
N ARG A 36 4.89 2.83 -0.17
CA ARG A 36 3.76 2.27 0.59
C ARG A 36 2.96 3.36 1.31
N GLN A 37 3.61 4.43 1.73
CA GLN A 37 2.95 5.58 2.37
C GLN A 37 2.03 6.31 1.39
N SER A 38 2.46 6.48 0.14
CA SER A 38 1.62 7.06 -0.91
C SER A 38 0.41 6.18 -1.23
N LEU A 39 0.61 4.85 -1.35
CA LEU A 39 -0.49 3.91 -1.55
C LEU A 39 -1.48 3.94 -0.37
N ARG A 40 -0.97 3.94 0.87
CA ARG A 40 -1.82 4.06 2.06
C ARG A 40 -2.63 5.35 2.04
N TYR A 41 -2.01 6.48 1.70
CA TYR A 41 -2.69 7.77 1.61
C TYR A 41 -3.87 7.70 0.63
N ASP A 42 -3.66 7.16 -0.57
CA ASP A 42 -4.70 7.07 -1.58
C ASP A 42 -5.83 6.09 -1.17
N ILE A 43 -5.50 4.98 -0.51
CA ILE A 43 -6.48 4.05 0.06
C ILE A 43 -7.34 4.74 1.13
N VAL A 44 -6.72 5.47 2.07
CA VAL A 44 -7.45 6.16 3.13
C VAL A 44 -8.32 7.29 2.54
N ARG A 45 -7.79 8.07 1.57
CA ARG A 45 -8.55 9.11 0.87
C ARG A 45 -9.79 8.53 0.19
N LEU A 46 -9.65 7.47 -0.59
CA LEU A 46 -10.79 6.82 -1.23
C LEU A 46 -11.76 6.18 -0.24
N GLY A 47 -11.26 5.61 0.85
CA GLY A 47 -12.10 5.11 1.94
C GLY A 47 -12.96 6.20 2.57
N GLN A 48 -12.42 7.43 2.68
CA GLN A 48 -13.19 8.61 3.12
C GLN A 48 -14.23 9.01 2.07
N GLU A 49 -13.87 9.03 0.80
CA GLU A 49 -14.76 9.42 -0.29
C GLU A 49 -15.92 8.44 -0.51
N LEU A 50 -15.65 7.13 -0.42
CA LEU A 50 -16.61 6.08 -0.77
C LEU A 50 -17.44 5.59 0.44
N PHE A 51 -16.83 5.54 1.62
CA PHE A 51 -17.39 4.88 2.79
C PHE A 51 -17.42 5.78 4.03
N GLU A 52 -17.17 7.08 3.86
CA GLU A 52 -17.19 8.06 4.94
C GLU A 52 -16.24 7.70 6.11
N TRP A 53 -15.10 7.07 5.81
CA TRP A 53 -14.12 6.78 6.86
C TRP A 53 -13.71 8.04 7.59
N LYS A 54 -13.85 8.04 8.91
CA LYS A 54 -13.45 9.18 9.72
C LYS A 54 -11.92 9.25 9.78
N PRO A 55 -11.32 10.41 9.46
CA PRO A 55 -9.87 10.57 9.58
C PRO A 55 -9.47 10.56 11.05
N ALA A 56 -8.30 9.98 11.33
CA ALA A 56 -7.71 10.02 12.66
C ALA A 56 -7.33 11.46 13.05
N LYS A 57 -7.65 11.86 14.27
CA LYS A 57 -7.27 13.18 14.78
C LYS A 57 -5.79 13.21 15.12
N VAL A 58 -5.10 14.24 14.67
CA VAL A 58 -3.67 14.43 14.90
C VAL A 58 -3.37 15.77 15.57
N SER A 59 -2.29 15.84 16.32
CA SER A 59 -1.70 17.07 16.86
C SER A 59 -0.22 17.15 16.54
N LYS A 60 0.35 18.35 16.62
CA LYS A 60 1.80 18.55 16.54
C LYS A 60 2.32 18.92 17.91
N GLU A 61 2.98 17.99 18.57
CA GLU A 61 3.62 18.21 19.87
C GLU A 61 5.15 18.16 19.73
N LYS A 62 5.85 19.18 20.23
CA LYS A 62 7.32 19.27 20.17
C LYS A 62 7.93 18.97 18.79
N GLY A 63 7.25 19.42 17.72
CA GLY A 63 7.70 19.23 16.33
C GLY A 63 7.28 17.91 15.68
N THR A 64 6.72 16.95 16.42
CA THR A 64 6.29 15.65 15.91
C THR A 64 4.78 15.58 15.79
N VAL A 65 4.28 15.12 14.63
CA VAL A 65 2.84 14.87 14.42
C VAL A 65 2.49 13.52 15.04
N GLN A 66 1.47 13.51 15.90
CA GLN A 66 1.01 12.33 16.63
C GLN A 66 -0.52 12.20 16.59
N PHE A 67 -1.01 10.97 16.71
CA PHE A 67 -2.44 10.73 16.93
C PHE A 67 -2.83 11.18 18.35
N ILE A 68 -3.96 11.89 18.45
CA ILE A 68 -4.45 12.40 19.75
C ILE A 68 -5.01 11.24 20.58
N ASP A 69 -6.08 10.62 20.08
CA ASP A 69 -6.77 9.50 20.74
C ASP A 69 -7.04 8.40 19.71
N PRO A 70 -6.02 7.57 19.42
CA PRO A 70 -6.17 6.50 18.47
C PRO A 70 -7.12 5.44 19.02
N THR A 71 -8.27 5.29 18.39
CA THR A 71 -9.25 4.24 18.67
C THR A 71 -9.62 3.51 17.39
N ILE A 72 -9.69 2.19 17.47
CA ILE A 72 -10.08 1.37 16.32
C ILE A 72 -11.60 1.35 16.10
N GLU A 73 -12.39 1.74 17.09
CA GLU A 73 -13.84 1.55 17.07
C GLU A 73 -14.51 2.26 15.87
N ASN A 74 -14.18 3.53 15.64
CA ASN A 74 -14.82 4.35 14.61
C ASN A 74 -13.83 4.89 13.56
N ILE A 75 -12.58 4.48 13.61
CA ILE A 75 -11.51 4.99 12.73
C ILE A 75 -10.84 3.82 12.01
N PRO A 76 -11.33 3.43 10.81
CA PRO A 76 -10.77 2.34 10.04
C PRO A 76 -9.26 2.51 9.73
N GLU A 77 -8.79 3.75 9.51
CA GLU A 77 -7.38 4.03 9.31
C GLU A 77 -6.50 3.52 10.46
N ILE A 78 -6.93 3.77 11.70
CA ILE A 78 -6.20 3.34 12.91
C ILE A 78 -6.21 1.82 13.05
N ASP A 79 -7.36 1.20 12.77
CA ASP A 79 -7.48 -0.26 12.83
C ASP A 79 -6.60 -0.94 11.77
N LEU A 80 -6.73 -0.52 10.51
CA LEU A 80 -6.07 -1.20 9.41
C LEU A 80 -4.55 -0.94 9.37
N PHE A 81 -4.13 0.30 9.63
CA PHE A 81 -2.73 0.69 9.45
C PHE A 81 -1.94 0.94 10.74
N GLY A 82 -2.58 0.72 11.89
CA GLY A 82 -1.93 0.85 13.19
C GLY A 82 -1.57 2.28 13.58
N TYR A 83 -0.99 2.42 14.78
CA TYR A 83 -0.58 3.72 15.33
C TYR A 83 0.61 3.62 16.26
N MET A 84 1.27 4.75 16.47
CA MET A 84 2.24 4.98 17.54
C MET A 84 1.91 6.31 18.21
N LYS A 85 1.79 6.29 19.54
CA LYS A 85 1.60 7.47 20.40
C LYS A 85 2.66 7.49 21.48
N THR A 86 3.49 8.51 21.52
CA THR A 86 4.47 8.71 22.60
C THR A 86 3.78 9.21 23.86
N LYS A 87 4.06 8.63 25.01
CA LYS A 87 3.59 9.17 26.28
C LYS A 87 4.39 10.42 26.62
N THR A 88 3.73 11.58 26.65
CA THR A 88 4.37 12.82 27.15
C THR A 88 4.49 12.71 28.66
N LYS A 89 5.71 12.81 29.22
CA LYS A 89 5.86 12.95 30.68
C LYS A 89 5.13 14.20 31.13
N LYS A 90 4.14 14.06 32.00
CA LYS A 90 3.59 15.18 32.77
C LYS A 90 4.76 15.74 33.60
N GLY A 91 5.30 16.88 33.16
CA GLY A 91 6.34 17.57 33.92
C GLY A 91 5.81 17.94 35.31
N ASN A 92 6.32 17.30 36.34
CA ASN A 92 6.22 17.80 37.70
C ASN A 92 6.92 19.15 37.72
N LYS A 93 6.14 20.23 37.80
CA LYS A 93 6.65 21.53 38.25
C LYS A 93 7.07 21.34 39.72
N ARG A 94 8.34 21.00 39.97
CA ARG A 94 8.96 21.19 41.26
C ARG A 94 9.94 22.34 41.15
N GLY A 95 9.76 23.26 42.10
CA GLY A 95 10.53 24.47 42.24
C GLY A 95 12.03 24.21 42.43
N LYS A 96 12.81 25.22 42.08
CA LYS A 96 14.22 25.36 42.35
C LYS A 96 14.56 25.02 43.81
N LYS A 97 15.54 24.16 44.01
CA LYS A 97 16.57 24.28 45.06
C LYS A 97 17.80 23.54 44.58
N ASP A 98 18.88 24.29 44.67
CA ASP A 98 20.27 23.88 44.43
C ASP A 98 20.66 22.77 45.41
N GLU A 99 21.43 21.77 44.88
CA GLU A 99 22.58 21.18 45.58
C GLU A 99 23.18 20.08 44.69
N GLU A 100 24.50 20.24 44.54
CA GLU A 100 25.40 19.31 43.87
C GLU A 100 25.40 17.96 44.58
N ASN A 101 25.39 16.86 43.85
CA ASN A 101 26.17 15.67 44.16
C ASN A 101 26.28 14.75 42.96
N GLU A 102 27.52 14.46 42.61
CA GLU A 102 27.94 13.44 41.67
C GLU A 102 27.59 12.04 42.22
N GLY A 103 27.22 11.14 41.34
CA GLY A 103 27.24 9.72 41.65
C GLY A 103 26.14 8.88 40.98
N GLU A 104 26.60 8.09 40.03
CA GLU A 104 26.10 6.77 39.62
C GLU A 104 24.87 6.63 38.72
N GLU A 105 25.20 6.01 37.65
CA GLU A 105 24.55 5.22 36.62
C GLU A 105 23.16 4.63 36.93
N GLY A 106 22.34 4.56 35.88
CA GLY A 106 21.33 3.54 35.74
C GLY A 106 19.91 3.95 36.10
N ALA A 107 19.29 4.77 35.28
CA ALA A 107 17.83 4.79 35.23
C ALA A 107 17.37 4.84 33.77
N ASN A 108 16.94 3.71 33.26
CA ASN A 108 16.21 3.54 32.04
C ASN A 108 15.07 4.56 31.97
N ASN A 109 15.27 5.63 31.22
CA ASN A 109 14.25 6.61 30.88
C ASN A 109 13.42 6.07 29.70
N GLU A 110 12.68 4.99 29.93
CA GLU A 110 11.66 4.52 29.00
C GLU A 110 10.50 5.52 28.98
N GLY A 111 10.58 6.46 28.07
CA GLY A 111 9.42 7.18 27.56
C GLY A 111 8.57 6.18 26.79
N GLY A 112 7.68 5.45 27.46
CA GLY A 112 6.90 4.39 26.87
C GLY A 112 6.03 4.92 25.73
N ALA A 113 6.20 4.40 24.52
CA ALA A 113 5.26 4.61 23.42
C ALA A 113 4.17 3.54 23.47
N ILE A 114 2.92 3.94 23.24
CA ILE A 114 1.82 3.00 22.97
C ILE A 114 1.83 2.75 21.48
N THR A 115 1.94 1.48 21.07
CA THR A 115 1.99 1.11 19.66
C THR A 115 0.97 0.03 19.36
N ARG A 116 0.37 0.10 18.17
CA ARG A 116 -0.41 -0.98 17.56
C ARG A 116 0.15 -1.23 16.16
N SER A 117 0.56 -2.46 15.92
CA SER A 117 1.10 -2.85 14.62
C SER A 117 0.04 -2.75 13.52
N ALA A 118 0.48 -2.40 12.31
CA ALA A 118 -0.40 -2.42 11.15
C ALA A 118 -0.91 -3.84 10.87
N VAL A 119 -2.21 -3.96 10.73
CA VAL A 119 -2.91 -5.20 10.33
C VAL A 119 -2.84 -5.38 8.82
N VAL A 120 -2.97 -4.27 8.09
CA VAL A 120 -2.79 -4.21 6.64
C VAL A 120 -1.39 -3.71 6.32
N ARG A 121 -0.60 -4.54 5.65
CA ARG A 121 0.77 -4.25 5.26
C ARG A 121 0.88 -4.16 3.75
N LEU A 122 1.37 -3.01 3.30
CA LEU A 122 1.60 -2.71 1.88
C LEU A 122 3.09 -2.82 1.56
N SER A 123 3.43 -3.42 0.43
CA SER A 123 4.76 -3.24 -0.15
C SER A 123 4.84 -1.91 -0.92
N HIS A 124 6.03 -1.50 -1.33
CA HIS A 124 6.15 -0.50 -2.40
C HIS A 124 5.56 -1.09 -3.70
N ALA A 125 4.91 -0.26 -4.51
CA ALA A 125 4.62 -0.64 -5.88
C ALA A 125 5.86 -0.33 -6.72
N VAL A 126 6.50 -1.37 -7.25
CA VAL A 126 7.76 -1.28 -7.97
C VAL A 126 7.53 -1.55 -9.45
N SER A 127 8.15 -0.74 -10.32
CA SER A 127 8.07 -0.97 -11.75
C SER A 127 8.64 -2.33 -12.12
N LEU A 128 8.01 -3.00 -13.08
CA LEU A 128 8.47 -4.28 -13.61
C LEU A 128 9.48 -4.10 -14.75
N GLU A 129 9.47 -2.91 -15.36
CA GLU A 129 10.40 -2.51 -16.41
C GLU A 129 11.46 -1.55 -15.82
N PRO A 130 12.71 -1.62 -16.29
CA PRO A 130 13.76 -0.68 -15.92
C PRO A 130 13.39 0.74 -16.32
N PHE A 131 13.75 1.71 -15.47
CA PHE A 131 13.60 3.12 -15.78
C PHE A 131 14.55 3.52 -16.92
N GLN A 132 14.00 4.21 -17.91
CA GLN A 132 14.73 4.93 -18.92
C GLN A 132 14.46 6.43 -18.72
N ASN A 133 15.47 7.25 -18.93
CA ASN A 133 15.39 8.67 -18.59
C ASN A 133 14.59 9.46 -19.65
N ASP A 134 13.26 9.47 -19.48
CA ASP A 134 12.35 10.30 -20.26
C ASP A 134 12.00 11.56 -19.47
N LEU A 135 12.10 12.72 -20.12
CA LEU A 135 11.82 14.03 -19.52
C LEU A 135 10.67 14.71 -20.24
N GLU A 136 9.73 15.21 -19.48
CA GLU A 136 8.69 16.12 -19.94
C GLU A 136 9.14 17.56 -19.61
N PHE A 137 9.25 18.39 -20.66
CA PHE A 137 9.53 19.82 -20.53
C PHE A 137 8.23 20.57 -20.27
N LEU A 138 8.21 21.36 -19.21
CA LEU A 138 7.09 22.23 -18.84
C LEU A 138 7.47 23.69 -18.91
N SER A 139 6.54 24.50 -19.42
CA SER A 139 6.65 25.96 -19.48
C SER A 139 5.30 26.57 -19.16
N ASN A 140 5.29 27.63 -18.33
CA ASN A 140 4.09 28.41 -18.06
C ASN A 140 3.96 29.61 -19.00
N LYS A 141 4.47 29.50 -20.26
CA LYS A 141 4.50 30.59 -21.25
C LYS A 141 3.15 31.30 -21.37
N GLY A 142 2.04 30.61 -21.47
CA GLY A 142 0.72 31.23 -21.60
C GLY A 142 0.29 32.09 -20.39
N LEU A 143 0.87 31.87 -19.20
CA LEU A 143 0.67 32.74 -18.05
C LEU A 143 1.65 33.94 -18.06
N ALA A 144 2.91 33.69 -18.39
CA ALA A 144 3.97 34.72 -18.47
C ALA A 144 3.62 35.78 -19.53
N ASP A 145 3.13 35.38 -20.68
CA ASP A 145 2.71 36.25 -21.77
C ASP A 145 1.61 37.27 -21.34
N ARG A 146 0.75 36.89 -20.35
CA ARG A 146 -0.30 37.80 -19.85
C ARG A 146 0.22 39.04 -19.10
N ILE A 147 1.43 38.92 -18.57
CA ILE A 147 2.04 39.95 -17.74
C ILE A 147 3.35 40.45 -18.37
N GLY A 148 3.72 40.00 -19.58
CA GLY A 148 4.92 40.42 -20.30
C GLY A 148 6.23 39.95 -19.68
N GLU A 149 6.23 38.81 -18.95
CA GLU A 149 7.38 38.23 -18.26
C GLU A 149 7.93 36.99 -18.95
N ASP A 150 9.15 36.58 -18.59
CA ASP A 150 9.73 35.34 -19.05
C ASP A 150 9.08 34.11 -18.38
N PRO A 151 8.88 33.01 -19.13
CA PRO A 151 8.27 31.82 -18.57
C PRO A 151 9.19 31.09 -17.60
N ASN A 152 8.59 30.50 -16.55
CA ASN A 152 9.27 29.51 -15.71
C ASN A 152 9.36 28.19 -16.45
N LEU A 153 10.52 27.55 -16.40
CA LEU A 153 10.81 26.28 -17.05
C LEU A 153 11.02 25.19 -15.99
N ALA A 154 10.49 24.01 -16.23
CA ALA A 154 10.71 22.84 -15.40
C ALA A 154 10.82 21.57 -16.26
N ASN A 155 11.54 20.57 -15.76
CA ASN A 155 11.60 19.25 -16.34
C ASN A 155 11.04 18.23 -15.33
N ILE A 156 10.27 17.28 -15.82
CA ILE A 156 9.68 16.23 -14.99
C ILE A 156 10.06 14.88 -15.59
N GLU A 157 10.68 14.02 -14.79
CA GLU A 157 10.91 12.64 -15.19
C GLU A 157 9.59 11.91 -15.40
N GLN A 158 9.54 11.09 -16.46
CA GLN A 158 8.40 10.27 -16.84
C GLN A 158 8.82 8.79 -16.86
N HIS A 159 7.91 7.89 -16.49
CA HIS A 159 8.11 6.45 -16.63
C HIS A 159 6.76 5.74 -16.68
N ALA A 160 6.30 5.45 -17.90
CA ALA A 160 5.14 4.58 -18.10
C ALA A 160 5.57 3.12 -17.97
N SER A 161 5.01 2.39 -17.03
CA SER A 161 5.38 1.00 -16.75
C SER A 161 4.25 0.22 -16.07
N PHE A 162 4.40 -1.10 -16.05
CA PHE A 162 3.68 -1.94 -15.11
C PHE A 162 4.35 -1.88 -13.75
N TYR A 163 3.54 -1.78 -12.69
CA TYR A 163 4.00 -1.79 -11.30
C TYR A 163 3.38 -2.95 -10.55
N THR A 164 4.12 -3.55 -9.67
CA THR A 164 3.62 -4.63 -8.81
C THR A 164 3.71 -4.26 -7.34
N TYR A 165 2.67 -4.57 -6.58
CA TYR A 165 2.65 -4.42 -5.13
C TYR A 165 1.83 -5.54 -4.47
N THR A 166 2.01 -5.68 -3.16
CA THR A 166 1.34 -6.69 -2.36
C THR A 166 0.61 -6.02 -1.20
N VAL A 167 -0.59 -6.50 -0.92
CA VAL A 167 -1.36 -6.19 0.28
C VAL A 167 -1.47 -7.48 1.09
N THR A 168 -0.99 -7.44 2.33
CA THR A 168 -1.07 -8.56 3.27
C THR A 168 -1.90 -8.14 4.47
N ILE A 169 -2.92 -8.92 4.81
CA ILE A 169 -3.89 -8.62 5.87
C ILE A 169 -3.84 -9.74 6.89
N ASP A 170 -3.66 -9.40 8.17
CA ASP A 170 -3.81 -10.32 9.29
C ASP A 170 -5.25 -10.25 9.79
N LEU A 171 -6.12 -11.12 9.24
CA LEU A 171 -7.56 -11.12 9.55
C LEU A 171 -7.83 -11.34 11.04
N SER A 172 -6.98 -12.07 11.75
CA SER A 172 -7.15 -12.34 13.18
C SER A 172 -7.01 -11.10 14.06
N LYS A 173 -6.35 -10.05 13.56
CA LYS A 173 -6.07 -8.80 14.28
C LYS A 173 -6.93 -7.62 13.86
N VAL A 174 -7.76 -7.79 12.82
CA VAL A 174 -8.71 -6.76 12.42
C VAL A 174 -9.73 -6.56 13.52
N GLY A 175 -9.94 -5.29 13.91
CA GLY A 175 -10.90 -4.96 14.96
C GLY A 175 -10.47 -5.35 16.38
N GLU A 176 -9.19 -5.71 16.60
CA GLU A 176 -8.64 -6.03 17.92
C GLU A 176 -7.59 -5.00 18.32
N ASP A 177 -7.72 -4.44 19.52
CA ASP A 177 -6.73 -3.51 20.08
C ASP A 177 -6.56 -3.76 21.59
N GLU A 178 -5.44 -4.39 21.94
CA GLU A 178 -5.08 -4.69 23.33
C GLU A 178 -4.84 -3.42 24.17
N ASN A 179 -4.36 -2.33 23.56
CA ASN A 179 -4.05 -1.08 24.28
C ASN A 179 -5.32 -0.40 24.82
N THR A 180 -6.45 -0.57 24.13
CA THR A 180 -7.75 0.02 24.51
C THR A 180 -8.75 -1.04 24.98
N ASN A 181 -8.34 -2.32 24.99
CA ASN A 181 -9.20 -3.47 25.26
C ASN A 181 -10.48 -3.46 24.39
N THR A 182 -10.31 -3.12 23.12
CA THR A 182 -11.42 -3.00 22.15
C THR A 182 -11.41 -4.23 21.23
N SER A 183 -12.57 -4.88 21.11
CA SER A 183 -12.83 -5.93 20.13
C SER A 183 -14.11 -5.60 19.38
N LEU A 184 -14.05 -5.57 18.05
CA LEU A 184 -15.22 -5.37 17.21
C LEU A 184 -15.93 -6.70 16.94
N ASP A 185 -17.22 -6.64 16.67
CA ASP A 185 -17.97 -7.79 16.18
C ASP A 185 -17.52 -8.22 14.77
N ASN A 186 -17.83 -9.45 14.39
CA ASN A 186 -17.39 -10.04 13.13
C ASN A 186 -17.98 -9.33 11.91
N GLU A 187 -19.18 -8.76 12.00
CA GLU A 187 -19.80 -8.00 10.92
C GLU A 187 -19.00 -6.74 10.61
N ARG A 188 -18.59 -5.99 11.62
CA ARG A 188 -17.75 -4.79 11.47
C ARG A 188 -16.34 -5.13 10.97
N LYS A 189 -15.74 -6.24 11.42
CA LYS A 189 -14.45 -6.73 10.90
C LYS A 189 -14.54 -7.05 9.42
N TYR A 190 -15.58 -7.79 9.02
CA TYR A 190 -15.86 -8.09 7.62
C TYR A 190 -16.07 -6.81 6.79
N GLU A 191 -16.91 -5.90 7.27
CA GLU A 191 -17.22 -4.64 6.58
C GLU A 191 -15.94 -3.84 6.29
N ARG A 192 -15.02 -3.70 7.24
CA ARG A 192 -13.75 -3.00 7.06
C ARG A 192 -12.87 -3.61 5.97
N ILE A 193 -12.79 -4.93 5.92
CA ILE A 193 -12.01 -5.61 4.88
C ILE A 193 -12.72 -5.54 3.54
N SER A 194 -14.05 -5.69 3.50
CA SER A 194 -14.84 -5.52 2.28
C SER A 194 -14.64 -4.12 1.67
N GLN A 195 -14.78 -3.06 2.50
CA GLN A 195 -14.54 -1.67 2.07
C GLN A 195 -13.10 -1.44 1.60
N LEU A 196 -12.10 -2.03 2.27
CA LEU A 196 -10.70 -1.97 1.85
C LEU A 196 -10.51 -2.62 0.47
N LEU A 197 -11.09 -3.79 0.24
CA LEU A 197 -11.01 -4.50 -1.04
C LEU A 197 -11.69 -3.70 -2.16
N ASP A 198 -12.86 -3.09 -1.90
CA ASP A 198 -13.53 -2.21 -2.87
C ASP A 198 -12.69 -0.97 -3.18
N THR A 199 -12.06 -0.38 -2.18
CA THR A 199 -11.14 0.76 -2.38
C THR A 199 -9.95 0.38 -3.26
N ILE A 200 -9.33 -0.79 -3.02
CA ILE A 200 -8.19 -1.28 -3.81
C ILE A 200 -8.61 -1.57 -5.25
N LYS A 201 -9.81 -2.12 -5.45
CA LYS A 201 -10.36 -2.47 -6.77
C LYS A 201 -10.41 -1.27 -7.73
N ILE A 202 -10.70 -0.08 -7.21
CA ILE A 202 -10.83 1.16 -8.00
C ILE A 202 -9.81 2.24 -7.59
N LEU A 203 -8.68 1.82 -7.05
CA LEU A 203 -7.67 2.75 -6.56
C LEU A 203 -7.25 3.73 -7.65
N ASN A 204 -7.10 4.99 -7.29
CA ASN A 204 -6.60 6.04 -8.14
C ASN A 204 -5.70 7.01 -7.37
N ARG A 205 -4.94 7.81 -8.10
CA ARG A 205 -4.03 8.80 -7.53
C ARG A 205 -4.10 10.12 -8.28
N ASN A 206 -4.31 11.20 -7.55
CA ASN A 206 -4.20 12.55 -8.08
C ASN A 206 -2.74 13.02 -7.92
N ILE A 207 -2.10 13.38 -9.02
CA ILE A 207 -0.72 13.82 -9.01
C ILE A 207 -0.45 14.84 -10.13
N ARG A 208 0.06 16.03 -9.77
CA ARG A 208 0.47 17.08 -10.72
C ARG A 208 -0.55 17.38 -11.82
N GLY A 209 -1.82 17.52 -11.45
CA GLY A 209 -2.90 17.85 -12.39
C GLY A 209 -3.40 16.68 -13.23
N ARG A 210 -2.90 15.43 -12.99
CA ARG A 210 -3.38 14.19 -13.60
C ARG A 210 -4.06 13.30 -12.56
N GLN A 211 -4.94 12.46 -13.04
CA GLN A 211 -5.48 11.36 -12.25
C GLN A 211 -5.02 10.04 -12.88
N GLU A 212 -4.25 9.27 -12.12
CA GLU A 212 -3.76 7.96 -12.53
C GLU A 212 -4.71 6.87 -12.03
N ASN A 213 -5.01 5.92 -12.92
CA ASN A 213 -5.79 4.74 -12.57
C ASN A 213 -4.88 3.66 -12.02
N LEU A 214 -5.03 3.33 -10.74
CA LEU A 214 -4.27 2.27 -10.07
C LEU A 214 -5.10 1.01 -9.83
N SER A 215 -6.22 0.85 -10.55
CA SER A 215 -7.02 -0.37 -10.53
C SER A 215 -6.19 -1.55 -11.03
N PRO A 216 -6.26 -2.73 -10.38
CA PRO A 216 -5.49 -3.88 -10.80
C PRO A 216 -5.86 -4.36 -12.20
N LEU A 217 -4.84 -4.62 -13.03
CA LEU A 217 -4.95 -5.32 -14.31
C LEU A 217 -4.77 -6.83 -14.14
N PHE A 218 -4.04 -7.22 -13.10
CA PHE A 218 -3.84 -8.59 -12.67
C PHE A 218 -3.75 -8.61 -11.14
N ALA A 219 -4.44 -9.57 -10.54
CA ALA A 219 -4.41 -9.83 -9.12
C ALA A 219 -4.28 -11.33 -8.86
N ILE A 220 -3.51 -11.71 -7.85
CA ILE A 220 -3.37 -13.08 -7.38
C ILE A 220 -3.33 -13.08 -5.86
N GLY A 221 -4.10 -13.95 -5.23
CA GLY A 221 -4.18 -14.03 -3.78
C GLY A 221 -5.36 -14.86 -3.29
N GLY A 222 -5.50 -14.93 -1.98
CA GLY A 222 -6.55 -15.71 -1.30
C GLY A 222 -6.51 -15.48 0.20
N VAL A 223 -7.32 -16.22 0.93
CA VAL A 223 -7.29 -16.31 2.40
C VAL A 223 -6.51 -17.57 2.77
N TYR A 224 -5.38 -17.39 3.46
CA TYR A 224 -4.43 -18.43 3.81
C TYR A 224 -4.38 -18.63 5.31
N GLU A 225 -3.91 -19.82 5.73
CA GLU A 225 -3.71 -20.19 7.14
C GLU A 225 -2.73 -19.27 7.90
N ILE A 226 -1.86 -18.57 7.19
CA ILE A 226 -0.92 -17.61 7.75
C ILE A 226 -0.89 -16.33 6.91
N SER A 227 -0.73 -15.20 7.58
CA SER A 227 -0.55 -13.90 6.95
C SER A 227 0.87 -13.79 6.39
N ASN A 228 1.07 -14.23 5.13
CA ASN A 228 2.36 -14.18 4.43
C ASN A 228 2.22 -13.60 3.02
N PRO A 229 3.11 -12.69 2.58
CA PRO A 229 3.09 -12.12 1.24
C PRO A 229 3.70 -13.09 0.20
N PHE A 230 3.08 -14.24 -0.04
CA PHE A 230 3.59 -15.32 -0.89
C PHE A 230 4.08 -14.87 -2.26
N PHE A 231 3.40 -13.90 -2.88
CA PHE A 231 3.70 -13.43 -4.23
C PHE A 231 4.58 -12.17 -4.28
N LEU A 232 5.05 -11.66 -3.14
CA LEU A 232 5.96 -10.51 -3.11
C LEU A 232 7.29 -10.85 -3.78
N GLY A 233 7.67 -10.07 -4.80
CA GLY A 233 8.87 -10.30 -5.58
C GLY A 233 8.82 -11.56 -6.46
N ARG A 234 7.62 -12.09 -6.74
CA ARG A 234 7.39 -13.29 -7.54
C ARG A 234 6.60 -13.00 -8.82
N ILE A 235 6.35 -11.75 -9.13
CA ILE A 235 5.62 -11.33 -10.32
C ILE A 235 6.62 -10.66 -11.26
N GLU A 236 6.75 -11.18 -12.46
CA GLU A 236 7.59 -10.64 -13.53
C GLU A 236 6.79 -10.62 -14.83
N ILE A 237 6.85 -9.50 -15.55
CA ILE A 237 6.38 -9.34 -16.92
C ILE A 237 7.60 -9.09 -17.81
N TYR A 238 7.60 -9.65 -18.99
CA TYR A 238 8.57 -9.35 -20.03
C TYR A 238 7.87 -9.07 -21.34
N CYS A 239 8.51 -8.28 -22.19
CA CYS A 239 8.00 -7.97 -23.52
C CYS A 239 8.78 -8.80 -24.55
N GLU A 240 8.04 -9.51 -25.41
CA GLU A 240 8.56 -10.28 -26.53
C GLU A 240 7.69 -10.02 -27.74
N ASP A 241 8.30 -9.60 -28.83
CA ASP A 241 7.56 -9.22 -30.08
C ASP A 241 6.39 -8.23 -29.87
N GLY A 242 6.59 -7.25 -28.98
CA GLY A 242 5.57 -6.27 -28.64
C GLY A 242 4.41 -6.80 -27.77
N LYS A 243 4.53 -8.03 -27.26
CA LYS A 243 3.55 -8.67 -26.39
C LYS A 243 4.05 -8.72 -24.95
N TYR A 244 3.18 -8.38 -24.01
CA TYR A 244 3.48 -8.50 -22.60
C TYR A 244 3.10 -9.88 -22.07
N LEU A 245 4.08 -10.58 -21.54
CA LEU A 245 3.95 -11.96 -21.08
C LEU A 245 4.27 -12.05 -19.59
N LEU A 246 3.38 -12.67 -18.82
CA LEU A 246 3.62 -12.97 -17.40
C LEU A 246 4.45 -14.25 -17.27
N LYS A 247 5.50 -14.23 -16.45
CA LYS A 247 6.36 -15.38 -16.21
C LYS A 247 5.70 -16.38 -15.26
N THR A 248 4.90 -17.27 -15.83
CA THR A 248 4.06 -18.22 -15.08
C THR A 248 4.85 -19.25 -14.27
N SER A 249 6.07 -19.61 -14.68
CA SER A 249 6.91 -20.60 -13.98
C SER A 249 7.25 -20.18 -12.53
N ILE A 250 7.43 -18.87 -12.29
CA ILE A 250 7.68 -18.35 -10.94
C ILE A 250 6.42 -18.51 -10.08
N LEU A 251 5.26 -18.16 -10.62
CA LEU A 251 3.98 -18.29 -9.91
C LEU A 251 3.66 -19.75 -9.60
N GLN A 252 3.91 -20.64 -10.55
CA GLN A 252 3.70 -22.08 -10.36
C GLN A 252 4.52 -22.61 -9.18
N SER A 253 5.79 -22.20 -9.05
CA SER A 253 6.62 -22.61 -7.91
C SER A 253 6.06 -22.15 -6.56
N VAL A 254 5.44 -20.97 -6.50
CA VAL A 254 4.80 -20.46 -5.27
C VAL A 254 3.51 -21.21 -4.98
N LEU A 255 2.72 -21.51 -6.01
CA LEU A 255 1.43 -22.19 -5.89
C LEU A 255 1.57 -23.64 -5.37
N GLU A 256 2.71 -24.29 -5.66
CA GLU A 256 3.00 -25.63 -5.16
C GLU A 256 3.54 -25.66 -3.72
N LEU A 257 3.78 -24.52 -3.08
CA LEU A 257 4.17 -24.49 -1.66
C LEU A 257 3.05 -25.04 -0.81
N GLU A 258 3.43 -25.79 0.22
CA GLU A 258 2.53 -26.37 1.21
C GLU A 258 2.68 -25.66 2.56
N VAL A 259 1.57 -25.26 3.16
CA VAL A 259 1.50 -24.61 4.47
C VAL A 259 0.49 -25.38 5.32
N LYS A 260 0.94 -25.93 6.43
CA LYS A 260 0.10 -26.75 7.34
C LYS A 260 -0.70 -27.87 6.63
N GLY A 261 -0.08 -28.53 5.65
CA GLY A 261 -0.71 -29.63 4.92
C GLY A 261 -1.64 -29.21 3.78
N GLN A 262 -1.74 -27.90 3.48
CA GLN A 262 -2.56 -27.37 2.38
C GLN A 262 -1.69 -26.62 1.36
N LYS A 263 -1.90 -26.89 0.09
CA LYS A 263 -1.17 -26.18 -0.96
C LYS A 263 -1.69 -24.76 -1.12
N VAL A 264 -0.78 -23.83 -1.35
CA VAL A 264 -1.12 -22.41 -1.59
C VAL A 264 -2.12 -22.29 -2.75
N LYS A 265 -1.97 -23.08 -3.82
CA LYS A 265 -2.90 -23.07 -4.98
C LYS A 265 -4.35 -23.34 -4.61
N ASP A 266 -4.60 -24.17 -3.59
CA ASP A 266 -5.95 -24.58 -3.22
C ASP A 266 -6.79 -23.45 -2.61
N LEU A 267 -6.11 -22.41 -2.12
CA LEU A 267 -6.71 -21.20 -1.54
C LEU A 267 -6.54 -19.96 -2.41
N THR A 268 -5.85 -20.09 -3.56
CA THR A 268 -5.51 -18.96 -4.42
C THR A 268 -6.53 -18.77 -5.55
N TYR A 269 -6.79 -17.52 -5.86
CA TYR A 269 -7.58 -17.06 -7.00
C TYR A 269 -6.75 -16.08 -7.84
N ILE A 270 -7.07 -15.99 -9.11
CA ILE A 270 -6.49 -15.01 -10.05
C ILE A 270 -7.62 -14.18 -10.62
N GLY A 271 -7.41 -12.85 -10.65
CA GLY A 271 -8.21 -11.90 -11.39
C GLY A 271 -7.38 -11.25 -12.48
N MET A 272 -7.92 -11.07 -13.68
CA MET A 272 -7.22 -10.37 -14.74
C MET A 272 -8.16 -9.64 -15.69
N VAL A 273 -7.65 -8.56 -16.28
CA VAL A 273 -8.25 -7.89 -17.42
C VAL A 273 -7.79 -8.61 -18.69
N ASP A 274 -8.73 -9.09 -19.48
CA ASP A 274 -8.40 -9.77 -20.74
C ASP A 274 -7.75 -8.79 -21.74
N GLY A 275 -6.79 -9.29 -22.52
CA GLY A 275 -6.12 -8.55 -23.58
C GLY A 275 -4.87 -7.77 -23.16
N ILE A 276 -4.60 -7.59 -21.86
CA ILE A 276 -3.39 -6.90 -21.35
C ILE A 276 -2.22 -7.88 -21.31
N ILE A 277 -2.42 -9.04 -20.69
CA ILE A 277 -1.40 -10.10 -20.60
C ILE A 277 -1.65 -11.09 -21.74
N ASN A 278 -0.71 -11.13 -22.69
CA ASN A 278 -0.92 -11.86 -23.95
C ASN A 278 -0.84 -13.40 -23.81
N ASN A 279 -0.25 -13.92 -22.74
CA ASN A 279 -0.26 -15.35 -22.43
C ASN A 279 -1.33 -15.74 -21.39
N SER A 280 -2.50 -15.08 -21.44
CA SER A 280 -3.61 -15.33 -20.51
C SER A 280 -4.05 -16.80 -20.44
N ALA A 281 -3.97 -17.55 -21.55
CA ALA A 281 -4.24 -18.98 -21.57
C ALA A 281 -3.32 -19.77 -20.61
N SER A 282 -2.00 -19.49 -20.64
CA SER A 282 -1.04 -20.12 -19.73
C SER A 282 -1.26 -19.71 -18.27
N VAL A 283 -1.70 -18.47 -18.04
CA VAL A 283 -2.07 -17.99 -16.70
C VAL A 283 -3.30 -18.74 -16.18
N LYS A 284 -4.33 -18.94 -17.02
CA LYS A 284 -5.54 -19.69 -16.65
C LYS A 284 -5.25 -21.16 -16.31
N GLN A 285 -4.18 -21.73 -16.84
CA GLN A 285 -3.74 -23.11 -16.53
C GLN A 285 -3.01 -23.27 -15.20
N LEU A 286 -2.61 -22.17 -14.54
CA LEU A 286 -1.95 -22.23 -13.22
C LEU A 286 -2.86 -22.74 -12.11
N LEU A 287 -4.15 -22.51 -12.25
CA LEU A 287 -5.17 -22.89 -11.26
C LEU A 287 -6.27 -23.73 -11.92
N ASP A 288 -6.96 -24.52 -11.12
CA ASP A 288 -8.09 -25.31 -11.57
C ASP A 288 -9.25 -24.43 -12.05
N ASN A 289 -10.13 -25.02 -12.88
CA ASN A 289 -11.27 -24.34 -13.49
C ASN A 289 -12.12 -23.57 -12.45
N GLY A 290 -12.43 -22.31 -12.79
CA GLY A 290 -13.26 -21.41 -11.97
C GLY A 290 -12.50 -20.56 -10.95
N ARG A 291 -11.19 -20.77 -10.74
CA ARG A 291 -10.37 -19.93 -9.85
C ARG A 291 -9.71 -18.75 -10.54
N CYS A 292 -9.76 -18.72 -11.88
CA CYS A 292 -9.32 -17.61 -12.70
C CYS A 292 -10.54 -16.83 -13.18
N LYS A 293 -10.66 -15.57 -12.83
CA LYS A 293 -11.82 -14.70 -13.03
C LYS A 293 -11.40 -13.36 -13.64
N ASP A 294 -12.36 -12.52 -13.97
CA ASP A 294 -12.13 -11.10 -14.15
C ASP A 294 -11.79 -10.43 -12.79
N ILE A 295 -11.43 -9.17 -12.84
CA ILE A 295 -11.06 -8.42 -11.63
C ILE A 295 -12.24 -8.32 -10.66
N GLU A 296 -13.45 -8.05 -11.12
CA GLU A 296 -14.65 -7.99 -10.28
C GLU A 296 -14.88 -9.32 -9.55
N GLY A 297 -14.94 -10.41 -10.30
CA GLY A 297 -15.17 -11.75 -9.74
C GLY A 297 -14.05 -12.20 -8.78
N PHE A 298 -12.81 -11.73 -8.97
CA PHE A 298 -11.72 -11.98 -8.03
C PHE A 298 -12.00 -11.30 -6.68
N PHE A 299 -12.32 -10.00 -6.68
CA PHE A 299 -12.59 -9.27 -5.45
C PHE A 299 -13.83 -9.79 -4.72
N GLU A 300 -14.90 -10.12 -5.45
CA GLU A 300 -16.10 -10.74 -4.87
C GLU A 300 -15.78 -12.12 -4.23
N THR A 301 -14.91 -12.90 -4.86
CA THR A 301 -14.48 -14.18 -4.29
C THR A 301 -13.65 -13.98 -3.01
N LEU A 302 -12.77 -12.97 -2.97
CA LEU A 302 -12.04 -12.64 -1.76
C LEU A 302 -12.96 -12.17 -0.63
N LYS A 303 -13.95 -11.31 -0.92
CA LYS A 303 -14.94 -10.86 0.06
C LYS A 303 -15.71 -12.04 0.63
N LYS A 304 -16.13 -12.98 -0.23
CA LYS A 304 -16.79 -14.20 0.23
C LYS A 304 -15.89 -15.03 1.16
N ALA A 305 -14.63 -15.23 0.79
CA ALA A 305 -13.69 -15.97 1.62
C ALA A 305 -13.44 -15.29 2.98
N VAL A 306 -13.45 -13.95 3.04
CA VAL A 306 -13.36 -13.18 4.28
C VAL A 306 -14.66 -13.29 5.09
N SER A 307 -15.83 -13.28 4.43
CA SER A 307 -17.13 -13.53 5.06
C SER A 307 -17.17 -14.90 5.73
N ASP A 308 -16.71 -15.93 5.01
CA ASP A 308 -16.62 -17.30 5.53
C ASP A 308 -15.64 -17.38 6.73
N TYR A 309 -14.51 -16.68 6.67
CA TYR A 309 -13.53 -16.62 7.77
C TYR A 309 -14.14 -16.03 9.07
N TYR A 310 -14.94 -14.98 8.98
CA TYR A 310 -15.59 -14.37 10.15
C TYR A 310 -16.94 -15.01 10.50
N GLY A 311 -17.45 -15.96 9.71
CA GLY A 311 -18.74 -16.59 9.92
C GLY A 311 -19.92 -15.63 9.72
N VAL A 312 -19.78 -14.65 8.82
CA VAL A 312 -20.81 -13.67 8.48
C VAL A 312 -21.51 -14.11 7.19
N ASN A 313 -22.83 -14.23 7.25
CA ASN A 313 -23.64 -14.58 6.08
C ASN A 313 -23.97 -13.31 5.26
N LYS A 314 -23.15 -13.01 4.27
CA LYS A 314 -23.39 -11.91 3.29
C LYS A 314 -23.03 -12.36 1.88
#